data_f845d3703b42284ddbc0d5f26d76126d
#
_entry.id   f845d3703b42284ddbc0d5f26d76126d
#
_cell.length_a   1.000
_cell.length_b   1.000
_cell.length_c   1.000
_cell.angle_alpha   90.00
_cell.angle_beta   90.00
_cell.angle_gamma   90.00
#
_symmetry.space_group_name_H-M   'P 1'
#
loop_
_entity.id
_entity.type
_entity.pdbx_description
1 polymer ?
#
loop_
_entity_poly.entity_id
_entity_poly.type
_entity_poly.pdbx_seq_one_letter_code
_entity_poly.pdbx_strand_id
1 'polypeptide(L)'
;MKTSVCNSSWLAVAALFLLARTVAANPADLPAKFASWNATASAPPGSSLPQPLSQELGVDTPEAADYSDGAKTIHAVLEKYKDPTSAYSAYTQLLEVGMQPTDVRPYSAVNGDRMMLLIGNFLLHVDRVRSISAADLRTLALEIEGHADTSPLPPIRNYLPEERIIQGTQRYAVGTAGFENALNALGQGKFSPLAAEIGFSTGAEAMLAGYLIAPGKQQNLLVVEYPTPQLAEQHLRHIQSALAARSELADTTVERKASLLSLVLSPQSERVASELRQEINYGTQVTWNEPSHTLTDPPWLLVVKNIFLGTLTFCGLAVALGLAFGGVRVITKRLLPGKVFDRPEDMEVLQLGLSGKRIDPRDFY
;
A
#
# COMPACT_ATOMS: atom_id res chain seq x y z
N MET A 1 26.44 -75.50 9.27
CA MET A 1 27.38 -74.47 8.78
C MET A 1 26.71 -73.73 7.62
N LYS A 2 26.17 -72.52 7.87
CA LYS A 2 25.87 -71.50 6.85
C LYS A 2 25.92 -70.14 7.54
N THR A 3 26.93 -69.37 7.19
CA THR A 3 27.22 -68.04 7.65
C THR A 3 26.30 -67.04 7.01
N SER A 4 25.58 -66.29 7.82
CA SER A 4 24.78 -65.12 7.43
C SER A 4 25.66 -63.88 7.48
N VAL A 5 25.90 -63.24 6.34
CA VAL A 5 26.49 -61.90 6.24
C VAL A 5 25.31 -60.95 6.16
N CYS A 6 25.15 -60.16 7.19
CA CYS A 6 24.03 -59.21 7.32
C CYS A 6 24.47 -57.78 7.06
N ASN A 7 23.67 -57.11 6.30
CA ASN A 7 23.55 -55.72 5.94
C ASN A 7 23.99 -54.69 7.02
N SER A 8 25.08 -53.97 6.73
CA SER A 8 25.45 -52.73 7.43
C SER A 8 25.51 -51.50 6.53
N SER A 9 24.85 -51.56 5.34
CA SER A 9 24.95 -50.47 4.33
C SER A 9 23.79 -49.48 4.31
N TRP A 10 22.77 -49.64 5.17
CA TRP A 10 21.58 -48.79 5.14
C TRP A 10 21.55 -47.67 6.20
N LEU A 11 22.49 -47.65 7.15
CA LEU A 11 22.59 -46.64 8.22
C LEU A 11 23.46 -45.44 7.85
N ALA A 12 24.26 -45.52 6.77
CA ALA A 12 25.14 -44.44 6.34
C ALA A 12 24.46 -43.42 5.42
N VAL A 13 23.32 -43.76 4.79
CA VAL A 13 22.57 -42.84 3.87
C VAL A 13 21.57 -41.95 4.59
N ALA A 14 21.10 -42.33 5.78
CA ALA A 14 20.16 -41.54 6.55
C ALA A 14 20.82 -40.37 7.32
N ALA A 15 22.14 -40.40 7.53
CA ALA A 15 22.88 -39.36 8.24
C ALA A 15 23.29 -38.16 7.35
N LEU A 16 23.21 -38.28 6.03
CA LEU A 16 23.65 -37.22 5.09
C LEU A 16 22.54 -36.24 4.67
N PHE A 17 21.27 -36.46 5.07
CA PHE A 17 20.16 -35.57 4.77
C PHE A 17 19.76 -34.63 5.91
N LEU A 18 20.49 -34.61 7.02
CA LEU A 18 20.18 -33.80 8.20
C LEU A 18 21.05 -32.53 8.34
N LEU A 19 21.89 -32.20 7.35
CA LEU A 19 22.79 -31.06 7.42
C LEU A 19 22.68 -30.18 6.17
N ALA A 20 21.57 -29.53 5.93
CA ALA A 20 21.49 -28.29 5.17
C ALA A 20 20.07 -27.71 5.17
N ARG A 21 19.48 -27.46 6.32
CA ARG A 21 18.65 -26.28 6.43
C ARG A 21 19.57 -25.14 6.79
N THR A 22 20.28 -24.61 5.80
CA THR A 22 20.71 -23.22 5.84
C THR A 22 19.42 -22.42 5.90
N VAL A 23 19.04 -21.99 7.09
CA VAL A 23 18.15 -20.86 7.24
C VAL A 23 18.87 -19.76 6.47
N ALA A 24 18.37 -19.44 5.28
CA ALA A 24 18.75 -18.22 4.59
C ALA A 24 18.36 -17.12 5.59
N ALA A 25 19.35 -16.56 6.28
CA ALA A 25 19.16 -15.35 7.04
C ALA A 25 18.59 -14.34 6.03
N ASN A 26 17.40 -13.82 6.27
CA ASN A 26 16.92 -12.67 5.51
C ASN A 26 18.07 -11.64 5.56
N PRO A 27 18.41 -11.02 4.42
CA PRO A 27 19.37 -9.93 4.45
C PRO A 27 18.87 -8.91 5.48
N ALA A 28 19.77 -8.45 6.34
CA ALA A 28 19.46 -7.42 7.32
C ALA A 28 19.00 -6.16 6.58
N ASP A 29 17.89 -5.57 7.01
CA ASP A 29 17.38 -4.33 6.42
C ASP A 29 18.24 -3.11 6.83
N LEU A 30 19.02 -3.20 7.93
CA LEU A 30 20.05 -2.24 8.30
C LEU A 30 21.35 -2.48 7.50
N PRO A 31 21.89 -1.46 6.77
CA PRO A 31 23.10 -1.62 5.96
C PRO A 31 24.33 -1.87 6.83
N ALA A 32 25.23 -2.76 6.38
CA ALA A 32 26.50 -3.00 7.07
C ALA A 32 27.44 -1.78 7.04
N LYS A 33 27.23 -0.86 6.06
CA LYS A 33 28.01 0.36 5.89
C LYS A 33 27.20 1.40 5.12
N PHE A 34 27.32 2.67 5.52
CA PHE A 34 26.86 3.83 4.74
C PHE A 34 27.85 5.00 4.92
N ALA A 35 28.08 5.79 3.89
CA ALA A 35 29.08 6.85 3.90
C ALA A 35 30.41 6.36 4.53
N SER A 36 30.88 7.00 5.61
CA SER A 36 32.06 6.61 6.39
C SER A 36 31.74 5.69 7.60
N TRP A 37 30.47 5.41 7.86
CA TRP A 37 29.99 4.67 9.03
C TRP A 37 30.00 3.16 8.78
N ASN A 38 30.50 2.39 9.72
CA ASN A 38 30.51 0.93 9.67
C ASN A 38 29.69 0.38 10.84
N ALA A 39 28.85 -0.61 10.55
CA ALA A 39 27.98 -1.24 11.54
C ALA A 39 28.71 -2.29 12.36
N THR A 40 28.40 -2.36 13.64
CA THR A 40 28.61 -3.50 14.52
C THR A 40 27.24 -3.96 14.99
N ALA A 41 26.93 -5.24 14.81
CA ALA A 41 25.63 -5.78 15.23
C ALA A 41 25.45 -5.57 16.74
N SER A 42 24.27 -5.07 17.12
CA SER A 42 23.84 -4.88 18.50
C SER A 42 22.69 -5.84 18.81
N ALA A 43 22.46 -6.15 20.08
CA ALA A 43 21.31 -6.95 20.47
C ALA A 43 20.03 -6.16 20.17
N PRO A 44 19.07 -6.74 19.42
CA PRO A 44 17.83 -6.03 19.12
C PRO A 44 17.03 -5.81 20.41
N PRO A 45 16.52 -4.60 20.63
CA PRO A 45 15.58 -4.33 21.72
C PRO A 45 14.23 -5.00 21.44
N GLY A 46 13.32 -4.99 22.42
CA GLY A 46 11.90 -5.24 22.14
C GLY A 46 11.30 -4.11 21.31
N SER A 47 10.08 -4.33 20.78
CA SER A 47 9.35 -3.27 20.08
C SER A 47 9.16 -2.04 20.96
N SER A 48 9.24 -0.87 20.35
CA SER A 48 8.99 0.43 21.00
C SER A 48 7.52 0.63 21.41
N LEU A 49 6.61 -0.18 20.83
CA LEU A 49 5.17 -0.11 21.07
C LEU A 49 4.69 -1.13 22.12
N PRO A 50 3.61 -0.83 22.88
CA PRO A 50 2.97 -1.80 23.75
C PRO A 50 2.43 -2.98 22.95
N GLN A 51 2.43 -4.20 23.56
CA GLN A 51 2.13 -5.45 22.87
C GLN A 51 0.80 -5.48 22.09
N PRO A 52 -0.34 -4.99 22.60
CA PRO A 52 -1.58 -4.96 21.80
C PRO A 52 -1.44 -4.17 20.51
N LEU A 53 -0.74 -3.03 20.55
CA LEU A 53 -0.54 -2.17 19.39
C LEU A 53 0.51 -2.74 18.44
N SER A 54 1.59 -3.31 18.94
CA SER A 54 2.61 -3.95 18.09
C SER A 54 2.03 -5.14 17.31
N GLN A 55 1.12 -5.90 17.90
CA GLN A 55 0.39 -6.98 17.21
C GLN A 55 -0.57 -6.45 16.15
N GLU A 56 -1.33 -5.38 16.46
CA GLU A 56 -2.25 -4.74 15.51
C GLU A 56 -1.51 -4.22 14.27
N LEU A 57 -0.36 -3.60 14.47
CA LEU A 57 0.44 -3.02 13.38
C LEU A 57 1.35 -4.04 12.70
N GLY A 58 1.46 -5.26 13.23
CA GLY A 58 2.25 -6.35 12.64
C GLY A 58 3.73 -6.00 12.54
N VAL A 59 4.32 -5.58 13.69
CA VAL A 59 5.75 -5.29 13.75
C VAL A 59 6.55 -6.59 13.75
N ASP A 60 7.59 -6.66 12.92
CA ASP A 60 8.58 -7.72 12.93
C ASP A 60 9.57 -7.54 14.09
N THR A 61 10.44 -8.53 14.30
CA THR A 61 11.53 -8.41 15.27
C THR A 61 12.43 -7.24 14.89
N PRO A 62 12.63 -6.24 15.79
CA PRO A 62 13.50 -5.11 15.49
C PRO A 62 14.94 -5.52 15.18
N GLU A 63 15.60 -4.78 14.28
CA GLU A 63 17.03 -4.88 14.07
C GLU A 63 17.74 -3.73 14.79
N ALA A 64 18.95 -3.97 15.29
CA ALA A 64 19.76 -2.94 15.92
C ALA A 64 21.23 -3.02 15.49
N ALA A 65 21.84 -1.85 15.31
CA ALA A 65 23.26 -1.72 15.00
C ALA A 65 23.86 -0.47 15.65
N ASP A 66 25.10 -0.62 16.13
CA ASP A 66 25.94 0.50 16.50
C ASP A 66 26.81 0.88 15.31
N TYR A 67 26.67 2.10 14.81
CA TYR A 67 27.49 2.62 13.72
C TYR A 67 28.60 3.51 14.24
N SER A 68 29.81 3.36 13.67
CA SER A 68 30.98 4.18 14.01
C SER A 68 31.71 4.68 12.76
N ASP A 69 32.15 5.93 12.77
CA ASP A 69 33.08 6.52 11.79
C ASP A 69 34.53 6.50 12.27
N GLY A 70 34.82 5.82 13.41
CA GLY A 70 36.09 5.76 14.08
C GLY A 70 36.25 6.77 15.23
N ALA A 71 35.58 7.91 15.20
CA ALA A 71 35.62 8.94 16.23
C ALA A 71 34.29 9.07 17.01
N LYS A 72 33.20 8.86 16.33
CA LYS A 72 31.82 9.01 16.82
C LYS A 72 31.05 7.72 16.68
N THR A 73 30.02 7.57 17.48
CA THR A 73 29.11 6.41 17.43
C THR A 73 27.67 6.88 17.52
N ILE A 74 26.78 6.19 16.79
CA ILE A 74 25.34 6.29 16.93
C ILE A 74 24.76 4.90 17.18
N HIS A 75 23.59 4.82 17.79
CA HIS A 75 22.82 3.60 17.92
C HIS A 75 21.58 3.71 17.05
N ALA A 76 21.35 2.74 16.17
CA ALA A 76 20.20 2.69 15.27
C ALA A 76 19.37 1.44 15.54
N VAL A 77 18.06 1.61 15.66
CA VAL A 77 17.08 0.54 15.77
C VAL A 77 16.08 0.70 14.64
N LEU A 78 15.86 -0.36 13.88
CA LEU A 78 14.94 -0.41 12.75
C LEU A 78 13.80 -1.37 13.07
N GLU A 79 12.57 -0.86 13.05
CA GLU A 79 11.35 -1.63 13.17
C GLU A 79 10.67 -1.71 11.81
N LYS A 80 10.34 -2.91 11.35
CA LYS A 80 9.61 -3.17 10.13
C LYS A 80 8.16 -3.47 10.44
N TYR A 81 7.26 -2.84 9.73
CA TYR A 81 5.82 -3.01 9.85
C TYR A 81 5.24 -3.70 8.61
N LYS A 82 4.04 -4.25 8.73
CA LYS A 82 3.37 -4.98 7.63
C LYS A 82 3.15 -4.12 6.38
N ASP A 83 2.97 -2.80 6.55
CA ASP A 83 2.72 -1.84 5.48
C ASP A 83 3.07 -0.40 5.92
N PRO A 84 3.18 0.57 4.99
CA PRO A 84 3.50 1.97 5.30
C PRO A 84 2.45 2.65 6.19
N THR A 85 1.19 2.27 6.09
CA THR A 85 0.10 2.79 6.93
C THR A 85 0.29 2.41 8.39
N SER A 86 0.69 1.16 8.64
CA SER A 86 1.03 0.66 9.97
C SER A 86 2.28 1.32 10.55
N ALA A 87 3.32 1.53 9.73
CA ALA A 87 4.51 2.26 10.13
C ALA A 87 4.19 3.73 10.44
N TYR A 88 3.32 4.37 9.66
CA TYR A 88 2.84 5.73 9.93
C TYR A 88 2.03 5.80 11.23
N SER A 89 1.18 4.79 11.49
CA SER A 89 0.50 4.68 12.79
C SER A 89 1.52 4.61 13.93
N ALA A 90 2.50 3.72 13.86
CA ALA A 90 3.55 3.59 14.86
C ALA A 90 4.31 4.91 15.08
N TYR A 91 4.74 5.57 13.98
CA TYR A 91 5.41 6.86 14.04
C TYR A 91 4.57 7.88 14.83
N THR A 92 3.28 8.03 14.50
CA THR A 92 2.41 8.99 15.18
C THR A 92 2.13 8.62 16.63
N GLN A 93 2.01 7.32 16.95
CA GLN A 93 1.79 6.85 18.33
C GLN A 93 3.00 7.09 19.24
N LEU A 94 4.20 7.16 18.68
CA LEU A 94 5.46 7.38 19.39
C LEU A 94 5.88 8.85 19.44
N LEU A 95 5.19 9.76 18.74
CA LEU A 95 5.45 11.18 18.87
C LEU A 95 5.22 11.64 20.31
N GLU A 96 6.14 12.45 20.81
CA GLU A 96 6.04 13.11 22.11
C GLU A 96 5.71 14.59 21.92
N VAL A 97 4.91 15.15 22.82
CA VAL A 97 4.63 16.59 22.82
C VAL A 97 5.93 17.36 22.93
N GLY A 98 6.17 18.28 22.00
CA GLY A 98 7.40 19.05 21.93
C GLY A 98 8.50 18.47 21.04
N MET A 99 8.33 17.26 20.49
CA MET A 99 9.18 16.79 19.40
C MET A 99 9.15 17.77 18.23
N GLN A 100 10.31 18.09 17.69
CA GLN A 100 10.44 19.01 16.58
C GLN A 100 10.61 18.24 15.26
N PRO A 101 9.86 18.62 14.22
CA PRO A 101 10.10 18.09 12.89
C PRO A 101 11.50 18.47 12.40
N THR A 102 12.10 17.66 11.54
CA THR A 102 13.42 17.94 10.97
C THR A 102 13.36 17.98 9.44
N ASP A 103 14.39 18.55 8.83
CA ASP A 103 14.53 18.61 7.36
C ASP A 103 15.30 17.41 6.79
N VAL A 104 15.60 16.40 7.61
CA VAL A 104 16.26 15.18 7.15
C VAL A 104 15.39 14.44 6.15
N ARG A 105 14.13 14.23 6.51
CA ARG A 105 13.06 13.63 5.66
C ARG A 105 11.68 14.14 6.09
N PRO A 106 10.66 14.04 5.22
CA PRO A 106 9.27 14.08 5.67
C PRO A 106 9.03 13.02 6.76
N TYR A 107 8.21 13.36 7.76
CA TYR A 107 7.94 12.47 8.91
C TYR A 107 9.22 12.04 9.66
N SER A 108 10.04 13.01 9.96
CA SER A 108 11.15 12.88 10.90
C SER A 108 10.97 13.85 12.07
N ALA A 109 11.23 13.35 13.28
CA ALA A 109 11.07 14.13 14.50
C ALA A 109 12.22 13.88 15.47
N VAL A 110 12.68 14.94 16.12
CA VAL A 110 13.80 14.91 17.07
C VAL A 110 13.36 15.40 18.44
N ASN A 111 13.84 14.72 19.48
CA ASN A 111 13.75 15.13 20.87
C ASN A 111 15.11 14.95 21.56
N GLY A 112 15.79 16.04 21.85
CA GLY A 112 17.11 16.01 22.48
C GLY A 112 18.18 15.37 21.60
N ASP A 113 18.58 14.16 21.92
CA ASP A 113 19.60 13.37 21.20
C ASP A 113 19.04 12.10 20.54
N ARG A 114 17.71 12.01 20.48
CA ARG A 114 16.97 10.93 19.82
C ARG A 114 16.20 11.46 18.65
N MET A 115 16.16 10.69 17.56
CA MET A 115 15.40 10.98 16.34
C MET A 115 14.64 9.77 15.90
N MET A 116 13.45 10.00 15.34
CA MET A 116 12.66 9.00 14.63
C MET A 116 12.49 9.42 13.18
N LEU A 117 12.56 8.46 12.25
CA LEU A 117 12.34 8.66 10.82
C LEU A 117 11.43 7.57 10.28
N LEU A 118 10.37 7.98 9.61
CA LEU A 118 9.50 7.08 8.85
C LEU A 118 10.08 6.88 7.44
N ILE A 119 10.30 5.62 7.03
CA ILE A 119 10.87 5.27 5.74
C ILE A 119 10.02 4.15 5.12
N GLY A 120 8.98 4.51 4.33
CA GLY A 120 8.03 3.53 3.82
C GLY A 120 7.37 2.74 4.95
N ASN A 121 7.51 1.42 4.94
CA ASN A 121 7.02 0.54 6.01
C ASN A 121 8.03 0.30 7.15
N PHE A 122 9.06 1.14 7.26
CA PHE A 122 10.04 1.10 8.35
C PHE A 122 9.94 2.32 9.26
N LEU A 123 10.27 2.13 10.54
CA LEU A 123 10.52 3.18 11.50
C LEU A 123 11.94 3.05 12.04
N LEU A 124 12.77 4.04 11.75
CA LEU A 124 14.16 4.11 12.20
C LEU A 124 14.26 5.03 13.43
N HIS A 125 14.78 4.49 14.51
CA HIS A 125 15.17 5.22 15.71
C HIS A 125 16.67 5.41 15.73
N VAL A 126 17.14 6.63 15.99
CA VAL A 126 18.58 6.95 16.08
C VAL A 126 18.85 7.66 17.38
N ASP A 127 19.68 7.07 18.23
CA ASP A 127 20.21 7.70 19.43
C ASP A 127 21.56 8.32 19.14
N ARG A 128 21.93 9.34 19.94
CA ARG A 128 23.14 10.13 19.75
C ARG A 128 23.18 10.86 18.40
N VAL A 129 22.01 11.36 17.98
CA VAL A 129 21.84 11.98 16.66
C VAL A 129 22.72 13.22 16.45
N ARG A 130 23.17 13.89 17.51
CA ARG A 130 24.11 15.02 17.42
C ARG A 130 25.50 14.61 16.95
N SER A 131 25.82 13.33 16.97
CA SER A 131 27.10 12.79 16.53
C SER A 131 27.19 12.59 15.01
N ILE A 132 26.06 12.56 14.31
CA ILE A 132 25.96 12.32 12.87
C ILE A 132 25.47 13.55 12.11
N SER A 133 25.92 13.71 10.87
CA SER A 133 25.45 14.80 10.02
C SER A 133 24.07 14.49 9.42
N ALA A 134 23.29 15.54 9.11
CA ALA A 134 22.00 15.37 8.40
C ALA A 134 22.21 14.72 7.01
N ALA A 135 23.35 14.94 6.35
CA ALA A 135 23.67 14.31 5.07
C ALA A 135 23.88 12.80 5.21
N ASP A 136 24.62 12.37 6.23
CA ASP A 136 24.85 10.94 6.48
C ASP A 136 23.55 10.23 6.90
N LEU A 137 22.69 10.90 7.70
CA LEU A 137 21.36 10.38 8.04
C LEU A 137 20.48 10.19 6.81
N ARG A 138 20.52 11.15 5.86
CA ARG A 138 19.81 10.99 4.58
C ARG A 138 20.36 9.81 3.78
N THR A 139 21.68 9.60 3.78
CA THR A 139 22.30 8.44 3.12
C THR A 139 21.85 7.13 3.75
N LEU A 140 21.87 7.02 5.08
CA LEU A 140 21.33 5.85 5.79
C LEU A 140 19.86 5.59 5.44
N ALA A 141 19.05 6.65 5.45
CA ALA A 141 17.63 6.53 5.11
C ALA A 141 17.39 6.08 3.65
N LEU A 142 18.22 6.52 2.70
CA LEU A 142 18.14 6.09 1.30
C LEU A 142 18.51 4.62 1.11
N GLU A 143 19.51 4.11 1.84
CA GLU A 143 19.88 2.70 1.80
C GLU A 143 18.72 1.82 2.30
N ILE A 144 18.07 2.21 3.41
CA ILE A 144 16.90 1.50 3.95
C ILE A 144 15.71 1.60 2.99
N GLU A 145 15.49 2.74 2.35
CA GLU A 145 14.39 2.97 1.40
C GLU A 145 14.44 2.03 0.20
N GLY A 146 15.65 1.59 -0.20
CA GLY A 146 15.83 0.59 -1.26
C GLY A 146 15.17 -0.76 -0.98
N HIS A 147 14.83 -1.06 0.29
CA HIS A 147 14.17 -2.28 0.74
C HIS A 147 12.73 -2.04 1.23
N ALA A 148 12.27 -0.77 1.23
CA ALA A 148 11.00 -0.36 1.81
C ALA A 148 9.84 -0.48 0.81
N ASP A 149 8.66 -0.81 1.34
CA ASP A 149 7.40 -0.50 0.66
C ASP A 149 7.14 1.00 0.79
N THR A 150 7.10 1.72 -0.33
CA THR A 150 6.87 3.16 -0.40
C THR A 150 5.47 3.52 -0.88
N SER A 151 4.49 2.63 -0.72
CA SER A 151 3.09 2.91 -1.05
C SER A 151 2.60 4.20 -0.36
N PRO A 152 1.66 4.95 -0.98
CA PRO A 152 1.20 6.22 -0.45
C PRO A 152 0.61 6.11 0.96
N LEU A 153 0.90 7.09 1.80
CA LEU A 153 0.31 7.20 3.14
C LEU A 153 -1.16 7.61 3.07
N PRO A 154 -1.96 7.28 4.11
CA PRO A 154 -3.41 7.55 4.14
C PRO A 154 -3.74 9.03 3.97
N PRO A 155 -4.76 9.39 3.16
CA PRO A 155 -5.11 10.78 2.90
C PRO A 155 -5.69 11.51 4.11
N ILE A 156 -6.28 10.81 5.06
CA ILE A 156 -6.88 11.38 6.28
C ILE A 156 -5.94 12.32 7.05
N ARG A 157 -4.61 12.13 6.93
CA ARG A 157 -3.61 13.00 7.54
C ARG A 157 -3.69 14.46 7.08
N ASN A 158 -4.19 14.69 5.86
CA ASN A 158 -4.30 16.01 5.24
C ASN A 158 -5.59 16.75 5.64
N TYR A 159 -6.51 16.10 6.35
CA TYR A 159 -7.79 16.70 6.73
C TYR A 159 -7.72 17.50 8.02
N LEU A 160 -6.71 17.22 8.86
CA LEU A 160 -6.49 17.96 10.08
C LEU A 160 -6.15 19.43 9.78
N PRO A 161 -6.80 20.39 10.45
CA PRO A 161 -6.38 21.80 10.40
C PRO A 161 -4.91 21.95 10.82
N GLU A 162 -4.12 22.66 10.03
CA GLU A 162 -2.71 22.91 10.35
C GLU A 162 -2.53 24.02 11.39
N GLU A 163 -3.47 24.97 11.38
CA GLU A 163 -3.43 26.09 12.30
C GLU A 163 -3.69 25.66 13.75
N ARG A 164 -2.94 26.20 14.68
CA ARG A 164 -3.09 25.97 16.14
C ARG A 164 -2.90 24.52 16.59
N ILE A 165 -2.45 23.61 15.69
CA ILE A 165 -2.15 22.23 16.08
C ILE A 165 -0.98 22.19 17.05
N ILE A 166 -1.11 21.43 18.12
CA ILE A 166 -0.03 21.18 19.07
C ILE A 166 0.88 20.11 18.51
N GLN A 167 2.11 20.47 18.17
CA GLN A 167 3.07 19.54 17.58
C GLN A 167 3.34 18.34 18.50
N GLY A 168 3.40 17.16 17.88
CA GLY A 168 3.62 15.91 18.59
C GLY A 168 2.35 15.31 19.24
N THR A 169 1.16 15.91 18.99
CA THR A 169 -0.13 15.36 19.45
C THR A 169 -0.88 14.56 18.41
N GLN A 170 -0.43 14.59 17.16
CA GLN A 170 -1.06 13.85 16.07
C GLN A 170 -0.97 12.34 16.34
N ARG A 171 -2.10 11.65 16.24
CA ARG A 171 -2.21 10.20 16.45
C ARG A 171 -3.09 9.60 15.35
N TYR A 172 -2.53 8.65 14.62
CA TYR A 172 -3.25 7.90 13.60
C TYR A 172 -3.52 6.49 14.10
N ALA A 173 -4.70 5.98 13.85
CA ALA A 173 -5.12 4.65 14.27
C ALA A 173 -5.87 3.91 13.15
N VAL A 174 -5.49 2.67 12.93
CA VAL A 174 -6.11 1.73 11.96
C VAL A 174 -6.87 0.61 12.67
N GLY A 175 -6.87 0.62 13.99
CA GLY A 175 -7.52 -0.40 14.79
C GLY A 175 -7.78 0.06 16.22
N THR A 176 -8.38 -0.84 16.98
CA THR A 176 -8.83 -0.55 18.34
C THR A 176 -7.68 -0.24 19.30
N ALA A 177 -6.57 -0.99 19.23
CA ALA A 177 -5.44 -0.78 20.13
C ALA A 177 -4.76 0.57 19.87
N GLY A 178 -4.59 0.94 18.58
CA GLY A 178 -4.06 2.26 18.19
C GLY A 178 -4.97 3.40 18.63
N PHE A 179 -6.26 3.24 18.49
CA PHE A 179 -7.24 4.25 18.91
C PHE A 179 -7.26 4.46 20.42
N GLU A 180 -7.28 3.39 21.20
CA GLU A 180 -7.22 3.47 22.66
C GLU A 180 -5.91 4.09 23.15
N ASN A 181 -4.77 3.70 22.55
CA ASN A 181 -3.48 4.30 22.86
C ASN A 181 -3.46 5.80 22.55
N ALA A 182 -4.02 6.21 21.39
CA ALA A 182 -4.14 7.61 21.01
C ALA A 182 -4.98 8.42 21.99
N LEU A 183 -6.13 7.90 22.40
CA LEU A 183 -6.98 8.56 23.41
C LEU A 183 -6.28 8.71 24.76
N ASN A 184 -5.59 7.68 25.21
CA ASN A 184 -4.85 7.71 26.46
C ASN A 184 -3.70 8.74 26.41
N ALA A 185 -2.94 8.77 25.31
CA ALA A 185 -1.87 9.74 25.10
C ALA A 185 -2.35 11.21 25.12
N LEU A 186 -3.60 11.44 24.73
CA LEU A 186 -4.23 12.77 24.72
C LEU A 186 -5.08 13.05 25.98
N GLY A 187 -5.05 12.16 26.99
CA GLY A 187 -5.85 12.31 28.20
C GLY A 187 -7.37 12.16 27.98
N GLN A 188 -7.77 11.47 26.92
CA GLN A 188 -9.15 11.29 26.52
C GLN A 188 -9.64 9.83 26.69
N GLY A 189 -9.05 9.06 27.58
CA GLY A 189 -9.35 7.65 27.83
C GLY A 189 -10.83 7.33 28.09
N LYS A 190 -11.63 8.31 28.58
CA LYS A 190 -13.07 8.14 28.75
C LYS A 190 -13.83 7.83 27.45
N PHE A 191 -13.24 8.15 26.30
CA PHE A 191 -13.79 7.86 24.98
C PHE A 191 -13.39 6.47 24.42
N SER A 192 -12.56 5.69 25.12
CA SER A 192 -12.17 4.34 24.70
C SER A 192 -13.35 3.43 24.30
N PRO A 193 -14.53 3.50 24.95
CA PRO A 193 -15.67 2.70 24.51
C PRO A 193 -16.17 2.99 23.10
N LEU A 194 -15.81 4.11 22.48
CA LEU A 194 -16.13 4.40 21.09
C LEU A 194 -15.34 3.50 20.11
N ALA A 195 -14.26 2.87 20.55
CA ALA A 195 -13.45 1.99 19.70
C ALA A 195 -14.28 0.87 19.05
N ALA A 196 -15.27 0.34 19.77
CA ALA A 196 -16.18 -0.68 19.24
C ALA A 196 -17.17 -0.14 18.21
N GLU A 197 -17.47 1.16 18.25
CA GLU A 197 -18.49 1.81 17.42
C GLU A 197 -17.90 2.43 16.15
N ILE A 198 -16.58 2.68 16.11
CA ILE A 198 -15.90 3.30 14.97
C ILE A 198 -15.88 2.40 13.74
N GLY A 199 -15.83 1.06 13.93
CA GLY A 199 -15.87 0.13 12.80
C GLY A 199 -14.53 -0.05 12.10
N PHE A 200 -13.42 -0.15 12.82
CA PHE A 200 -12.11 -0.45 12.25
C PHE A 200 -12.09 -1.75 11.41
N SER A 201 -12.89 -2.74 11.79
CA SER A 201 -13.03 -3.99 11.02
C SER A 201 -13.66 -3.81 9.64
N THR A 202 -14.33 -2.69 9.40
CA THR A 202 -14.93 -2.33 8.10
C THR A 202 -14.07 -1.36 7.29
N GLY A 203 -12.82 -1.15 7.72
CA GLY A 203 -11.85 -0.29 7.04
C GLY A 203 -11.94 1.19 7.44
N ALA A 204 -12.49 1.51 8.62
CA ALA A 204 -12.42 2.87 9.14
C ALA A 204 -10.99 3.22 9.57
N GLU A 205 -10.61 4.47 9.39
CA GLU A 205 -9.33 5.04 9.83
C GLU A 205 -9.61 6.25 10.72
N ALA A 206 -8.82 6.44 11.77
CA ALA A 206 -9.01 7.56 12.69
C ALA A 206 -7.74 8.40 12.83
N MET A 207 -7.92 9.72 12.93
CA MET A 207 -6.85 10.67 13.19
C MET A 207 -7.26 11.61 14.33
N LEU A 208 -6.40 11.74 15.34
CA LEU A 208 -6.61 12.60 16.50
C LEU A 208 -5.50 13.66 16.56
N ALA A 209 -5.83 14.84 17.02
CA ALA A 209 -4.84 15.87 17.32
C ALA A 209 -5.35 16.84 18.38
N GLY A 210 -4.41 17.43 19.13
CA GLY A 210 -4.66 18.51 20.07
C GLY A 210 -4.47 19.89 19.42
N TYR A 211 -5.36 20.84 19.75
CA TYR A 211 -5.36 22.21 19.25
C TYR A 211 -5.31 23.22 20.38
N LEU A 212 -4.54 24.27 20.22
CA LEU A 212 -4.51 25.40 21.15
C LEU A 212 -5.59 26.41 20.77
N ILE A 213 -6.68 26.48 21.55
CA ILE A 213 -7.81 27.37 21.27
C ILE A 213 -7.71 28.71 21.98
N ALA A 214 -6.96 28.76 23.10
CA ALA A 214 -6.60 29.97 23.86
C ALA A 214 -5.36 29.65 24.71
N PRO A 215 -4.65 30.65 25.24
CA PRO A 215 -3.51 30.44 26.15
C PRO A 215 -3.87 29.44 27.27
N GLY A 216 -3.17 28.30 27.33
CA GLY A 216 -3.40 27.24 28.32
C GLY A 216 -4.69 26.41 28.12
N LYS A 217 -5.43 26.62 27.06
CA LYS A 217 -6.65 25.89 26.75
C LYS A 217 -6.47 25.07 25.46
N GLN A 218 -6.49 23.76 25.57
CA GLN A 218 -6.40 22.84 24.44
C GLN A 218 -7.73 22.12 24.20
N GLN A 219 -7.93 21.70 22.99
CA GLN A 219 -9.08 20.92 22.53
C GLN A 219 -8.61 19.79 21.65
N ASN A 220 -9.21 18.61 21.76
CA ASN A 220 -8.85 17.46 20.93
C ASN A 220 -9.90 17.23 19.84
N LEU A 221 -9.44 17.12 18.60
CA LEU A 221 -10.24 16.77 17.44
C LEU A 221 -9.99 15.32 17.08
N LEU A 222 -11.06 14.57 16.87
CA LEU A 222 -11.07 13.23 16.29
C LEU A 222 -11.75 13.32 14.91
N VAL A 223 -11.08 12.80 13.91
CA VAL A 223 -11.59 12.62 12.55
C VAL A 223 -11.56 11.15 12.22
N VAL A 224 -12.66 10.63 11.67
CA VAL A 224 -12.76 9.23 11.24
C VAL A 224 -13.18 9.20 9.79
N GLU A 225 -12.39 8.55 8.94
CA GLU A 225 -12.69 8.34 7.53
C GLU A 225 -13.20 6.93 7.29
N TYR A 226 -14.20 6.80 6.45
CA TYR A 226 -14.81 5.53 6.05
C TYR A 226 -14.63 5.30 4.55
N PRO A 227 -14.54 4.04 4.10
CA PRO A 227 -14.45 3.73 2.67
C PRO A 227 -15.66 4.22 1.86
N THR A 228 -16.82 4.38 2.49
CA THR A 228 -18.03 4.84 1.83
C THR A 228 -18.88 5.77 2.71
N PRO A 229 -19.65 6.71 2.13
CA PRO A 229 -20.57 7.55 2.89
C PRO A 229 -21.67 6.76 3.63
N GLN A 230 -22.05 5.58 3.13
CA GLN A 230 -23.05 4.72 3.75
C GLN A 230 -22.53 4.12 5.07
N LEU A 231 -21.26 3.69 5.10
CA LEU A 231 -20.62 3.24 6.33
C LEU A 231 -20.48 4.39 7.33
N ALA A 232 -20.11 5.58 6.86
CA ALA A 232 -20.07 6.78 7.72
C ALA A 232 -21.43 7.08 8.36
N GLU A 233 -22.52 6.99 7.60
CA GLU A 233 -23.88 7.19 8.11
C GLU A 233 -24.29 6.11 9.12
N GLN A 234 -23.95 4.86 8.88
CA GLN A 234 -24.22 3.76 9.80
C GLN A 234 -23.48 3.97 11.13
N HIS A 235 -22.18 4.22 11.08
CA HIS A 235 -21.36 4.41 12.28
C HIS A 235 -21.65 5.74 12.99
N LEU A 236 -22.13 6.78 12.28
CA LEU A 236 -22.65 7.99 12.90
C LEU A 236 -23.73 7.67 13.93
N ARG A 237 -24.71 6.84 13.56
CA ARG A 237 -25.80 6.45 14.46
C ARG A 237 -25.30 5.65 15.65
N HIS A 238 -24.36 4.73 15.44
CA HIS A 238 -23.76 3.96 16.52
C HIS A 238 -23.02 4.85 17.51
N ILE A 239 -22.18 5.76 17.01
CA ILE A 239 -21.42 6.71 17.83
C ILE A 239 -22.38 7.66 18.57
N GLN A 240 -23.42 8.20 17.92
CA GLN A 240 -24.42 9.04 18.57
C GLN A 240 -25.12 8.30 19.72
N SER A 241 -25.51 7.04 19.50
CA SER A 241 -26.15 6.21 20.52
C SER A 241 -25.18 5.94 21.70
N ALA A 242 -23.92 5.67 21.42
CA ALA A 242 -22.90 5.42 22.43
C ALA A 242 -22.58 6.68 23.27
N LEU A 243 -22.56 7.87 22.63
CA LEU A 243 -22.41 9.15 23.32
C LEU A 243 -23.59 9.46 24.21
N ALA A 244 -24.83 9.29 23.70
CA ALA A 244 -26.06 9.53 24.46
C ALA A 244 -26.24 8.59 25.66
N ALA A 245 -25.73 7.37 25.56
CA ALA A 245 -25.79 6.39 26.66
C ALA A 245 -24.89 6.74 27.85
N ARG A 246 -23.97 7.71 27.73
CA ARG A 246 -23.00 8.10 28.74
C ARG A 246 -23.08 9.60 29.05
N SER A 247 -23.58 9.95 30.23
CA SER A 247 -23.75 11.34 30.64
C SER A 247 -22.45 12.15 30.59
N GLU A 248 -21.32 11.51 30.84
CA GLU A 248 -19.99 12.15 30.79
C GLU A 248 -19.51 12.50 29.38
N LEU A 249 -20.16 11.99 28.35
CA LEU A 249 -19.85 12.23 26.94
C LEU A 249 -20.94 13.02 26.22
N ALA A 250 -22.05 13.35 26.89
CA ALA A 250 -23.26 13.93 26.30
C ALA A 250 -23.01 15.30 25.61
N ASP A 251 -22.00 16.05 26.04
CA ASP A 251 -21.64 17.34 25.43
C ASP A 251 -20.86 17.19 24.11
N THR A 252 -20.48 15.96 23.77
CA THR A 252 -19.72 15.69 22.55
C THR A 252 -20.66 15.47 21.38
N THR A 253 -20.55 16.32 20.36
CA THR A 253 -21.32 16.21 19.13
C THR A 253 -20.48 15.61 18.02
N VAL A 254 -21.12 14.82 17.16
CA VAL A 254 -20.51 14.24 15.97
C VAL A 254 -21.16 14.84 14.74
N GLU A 255 -20.35 15.28 13.78
CA GLU A 255 -20.80 15.76 12.47
C GLU A 255 -20.29 14.86 11.36
N ARG A 256 -21.09 14.71 10.30
CA ARG A 256 -20.75 13.96 9.11
C ARG A 256 -20.62 14.88 7.90
N LYS A 257 -19.54 14.69 7.14
CA LYS A 257 -19.35 15.32 5.84
C LYS A 257 -18.92 14.23 4.85
N ALA A 258 -19.85 13.76 4.02
CA ALA A 258 -19.67 12.63 3.11
C ALA A 258 -19.22 11.35 3.84
N SER A 259 -18.00 10.83 3.60
CA SER A 259 -17.43 9.66 4.27
C SER A 259 -16.67 9.98 5.56
N LEU A 260 -16.60 11.25 5.95
CA LEU A 260 -15.86 11.70 7.12
C LEU A 260 -16.81 11.96 8.30
N LEU A 261 -16.43 11.47 9.50
CA LEU A 261 -17.01 11.90 10.77
C LEU A 261 -16.01 12.75 11.53
N SER A 262 -16.48 13.79 12.19
CA SER A 262 -15.66 14.66 13.02
C SER A 262 -16.28 14.87 14.39
N LEU A 263 -15.46 14.72 15.44
CA LEU A 263 -15.83 14.89 16.84
C LEU A 263 -14.81 15.78 17.52
N VAL A 264 -15.28 16.76 18.28
CA VAL A 264 -14.43 17.49 19.22
C VAL A 264 -14.65 16.89 20.60
N LEU A 265 -13.59 16.29 21.16
CA LEU A 265 -13.67 15.52 22.40
C LEU A 265 -13.70 16.44 23.61
N SER A 266 -14.71 16.30 24.48
CA SER A 266 -14.89 17.15 25.68
C SER A 266 -14.86 18.66 25.34
N PRO A 267 -15.76 19.15 24.47
CA PRO A 267 -15.72 20.54 24.02
C PRO A 267 -15.95 21.52 25.19
N GLN A 268 -15.22 22.63 25.19
CA GLN A 268 -15.46 23.70 26.15
C GLN A 268 -16.76 24.47 25.88
N SER A 269 -17.15 24.55 24.60
CA SER A 269 -18.42 25.06 24.14
C SER A 269 -18.71 24.57 22.72
N GLU A 270 -19.97 24.48 22.35
CA GLU A 270 -20.36 24.08 20.99
C GLU A 270 -19.85 25.04 19.91
N ARG A 271 -19.75 26.33 20.22
CA ARG A 271 -19.18 27.31 19.29
C ARG A 271 -17.73 26.97 18.92
N VAL A 272 -16.88 26.66 19.91
CA VAL A 272 -15.48 26.30 19.69
C VAL A 272 -15.37 24.96 18.93
N ALA A 273 -16.24 24.02 19.27
CA ALA A 273 -16.30 22.75 18.57
C ALA A 273 -16.67 22.90 17.08
N SER A 274 -17.69 23.72 16.81
CA SER A 274 -18.15 24.00 15.44
C SER A 274 -17.07 24.74 14.62
N GLU A 275 -16.41 25.74 15.20
CA GLU A 275 -15.31 26.47 14.56
C GLU A 275 -14.18 25.48 14.15
N LEU A 276 -13.75 24.60 15.05
CA LEU A 276 -12.69 23.64 14.78
C LEU A 276 -13.10 22.59 13.71
N ARG A 277 -14.36 22.13 13.72
CA ARG A 277 -14.86 21.21 12.69
C ARG A 277 -14.96 21.86 11.31
N GLN A 278 -15.29 23.15 11.24
CA GLN A 278 -15.35 23.90 9.98
C GLN A 278 -13.98 24.11 9.33
N GLU A 279 -12.91 24.11 10.11
CA GLU A 279 -11.52 24.22 9.63
C GLU A 279 -11.00 22.90 8.99
N ILE A 280 -11.72 21.79 9.15
CA ILE A 280 -11.32 20.50 8.54
C ILE A 280 -11.28 20.64 7.02
N ASN A 281 -10.10 20.43 6.44
CA ASN A 281 -9.87 20.51 5.00
C ASN A 281 -10.28 19.21 4.30
N TYR A 282 -11.58 18.94 4.28
CA TYR A 282 -12.13 17.82 3.54
C TYR A 282 -12.56 18.28 2.15
N GLY A 283 -11.62 18.30 1.22
CA GLY A 283 -11.94 18.37 -0.21
C GLY A 283 -12.47 17.01 -0.66
N THR A 284 -13.78 16.90 -0.94
CA THR A 284 -14.27 15.78 -1.73
C THR A 284 -13.60 15.85 -3.10
N GLN A 285 -12.46 15.21 -3.24
CA GLN A 285 -12.04 14.77 -4.56
C GLN A 285 -13.01 13.68 -4.94
N VAL A 286 -14.05 14.06 -5.72
CA VAL A 286 -14.78 13.09 -6.51
C VAL A 286 -13.75 12.62 -7.56
N THR A 287 -12.96 11.64 -7.20
CA THR A 287 -12.21 10.86 -8.17
C THR A 287 -13.27 10.09 -8.94
N TRP A 288 -13.74 10.69 -10.01
CA TRP A 288 -14.40 9.98 -11.09
C TRP A 288 -13.34 9.00 -11.59
N ASN A 289 -13.32 7.81 -11.00
CA ASN A 289 -12.59 6.64 -11.48
C ASN A 289 -11.43 7.03 -12.43
N GLU A 290 -10.60 8.00 -11.98
CA GLU A 290 -9.36 8.28 -12.69
C GLU A 290 -8.59 6.98 -12.56
N PRO A 291 -8.38 6.26 -13.68
CA PRO A 291 -7.56 5.07 -13.63
C PRO A 291 -6.24 5.55 -13.04
N SER A 292 -5.84 4.96 -11.92
CA SER A 292 -4.56 5.21 -11.25
C SER A 292 -3.34 4.84 -12.13
N HIS A 293 -3.62 4.32 -13.29
CA HIS A 293 -2.75 4.30 -14.43
C HIS A 293 -3.15 5.48 -15.32
N THR A 294 -2.30 6.51 -15.42
CA THR A 294 -2.25 7.30 -16.61
C THR A 294 -2.09 6.30 -17.75
N LEU A 295 -3.23 5.90 -18.34
CA LEU A 295 -3.21 5.38 -19.69
C LEU A 295 -2.64 6.56 -20.49
N THR A 296 -1.33 6.58 -20.64
CA THR A 296 -0.70 7.30 -21.71
C THR A 296 -1.19 6.59 -22.96
N ASP A 297 -2.43 6.93 -23.36
CA ASP A 297 -2.86 6.64 -24.72
C ASP A 297 -1.74 7.18 -25.60
N PRO A 298 -1.08 6.31 -26.37
CA PRO A 298 -0.04 6.80 -27.25
C PRO A 298 -0.70 7.89 -28.12
N PRO A 299 -0.02 9.02 -28.37
CA PRO A 299 -0.59 10.12 -29.12
C PRO A 299 -1.33 9.56 -30.33
N TRP A 300 -2.56 9.99 -30.57
CA TRP A 300 -3.46 9.41 -31.58
C TRP A 300 -2.75 9.20 -32.93
N LEU A 301 -1.80 10.08 -33.29
CA LEU A 301 -0.93 9.96 -34.47
C LEU A 301 -0.06 8.69 -34.44
N LEU A 302 0.44 8.26 -33.29
CA LEU A 302 1.19 6.99 -33.15
C LEU A 302 0.27 5.78 -33.32
N VAL A 303 -0.94 5.84 -32.82
CA VAL A 303 -1.95 4.77 -32.98
C VAL A 303 -2.30 4.63 -34.46
N VAL A 304 -2.60 5.75 -35.13
CA VAL A 304 -2.89 5.80 -36.58
C VAL A 304 -1.71 5.26 -37.37
N LYS A 305 -0.50 5.75 -37.11
CA LYS A 305 0.73 5.26 -37.76
C LYS A 305 0.89 3.74 -37.59
N ASN A 306 0.70 3.22 -36.40
CA ASN A 306 0.87 1.78 -36.13
C ASN A 306 -0.21 0.93 -36.81
N ILE A 307 -1.45 1.43 -36.92
CA ILE A 307 -2.52 0.77 -37.66
C ILE A 307 -2.16 0.74 -39.17
N PHE A 308 -1.75 1.87 -39.75
CA PHE A 308 -1.33 1.91 -41.14
C PHE A 308 -0.15 0.99 -41.45
N LEU A 309 0.89 1.04 -40.61
CA LEU A 309 2.08 0.19 -40.77
C LEU A 309 1.73 -1.29 -40.61
N GLY A 310 0.89 -1.65 -39.64
CA GLY A 310 0.42 -3.02 -39.43
C GLY A 310 -0.40 -3.53 -40.62
N THR A 311 -1.34 -2.70 -41.15
CA THR A 311 -2.15 -3.04 -42.31
C THR A 311 -1.28 -3.20 -43.58
N LEU A 312 -0.32 -2.29 -43.81
CA LEU A 312 0.59 -2.40 -44.92
C LEU A 312 1.46 -3.65 -44.86
N THR A 313 1.97 -3.97 -43.69
CA THR A 313 2.78 -5.16 -43.47
C THR A 313 1.95 -6.43 -43.71
N PHE A 314 0.71 -6.48 -43.19
CA PHE A 314 -0.21 -7.60 -43.43
C PHE A 314 -0.55 -7.78 -44.90
N CYS A 315 -0.88 -6.70 -45.61
CA CYS A 315 -1.15 -6.76 -47.03
C CYS A 315 0.09 -7.20 -47.85
N GLY A 316 1.27 -6.68 -47.50
CA GLY A 316 2.53 -7.11 -48.12
C GLY A 316 2.80 -8.60 -47.92
N LEU A 317 2.59 -9.12 -46.73
CA LEU A 317 2.73 -10.54 -46.43
C LEU A 317 1.72 -11.40 -47.20
N ALA A 318 0.46 -10.96 -47.27
CA ALA A 318 -0.59 -11.65 -48.01
C ALA A 318 -0.28 -11.75 -49.49
N VAL A 319 0.22 -10.66 -50.11
CA VAL A 319 0.66 -10.65 -51.51
C VAL A 319 1.86 -11.57 -51.73
N ALA A 320 2.87 -11.50 -50.83
CA ALA A 320 4.05 -12.39 -50.91
C ALA A 320 3.66 -13.87 -50.78
N LEU A 321 2.79 -14.22 -49.86
CA LEU A 321 2.26 -15.59 -49.73
C LEU A 321 1.44 -16.03 -50.97
N GLY A 322 0.62 -15.14 -51.50
CA GLY A 322 -0.13 -15.37 -52.74
C GLY A 322 0.76 -15.67 -53.92
N LEU A 323 1.83 -14.85 -54.10
CA LEU A 323 2.83 -15.07 -55.18
C LEU A 323 3.62 -16.38 -54.94
N ALA A 324 4.03 -16.66 -53.71
CA ALA A 324 4.72 -17.90 -53.39
C ALA A 324 3.85 -19.14 -53.67
N PHE A 325 2.60 -19.11 -53.23
CA PHE A 325 1.65 -20.21 -53.46
C PHE A 325 1.33 -20.35 -54.94
N GLY A 326 1.05 -19.23 -55.63
CA GLY A 326 0.83 -19.23 -57.09
C GLY A 326 2.08 -19.69 -57.87
N GLY A 327 3.25 -19.26 -57.45
CA GLY A 327 4.53 -19.69 -58.04
C GLY A 327 4.78 -21.19 -57.88
N VAL A 328 4.59 -21.72 -56.66
CA VAL A 328 4.70 -23.17 -56.40
C VAL A 328 3.70 -23.95 -57.24
N ARG A 329 2.48 -23.45 -57.39
CA ARG A 329 1.43 -24.11 -58.23
C ARG A 329 1.81 -24.13 -59.68
N VAL A 330 2.35 -23.05 -60.22
CA VAL A 330 2.81 -22.99 -61.63
C VAL A 330 4.00 -23.93 -61.86
N ILE A 331 4.97 -23.94 -60.94
CA ILE A 331 6.14 -24.81 -61.01
C ILE A 331 5.72 -26.29 -60.93
N THR A 332 4.85 -26.67 -60.02
CA THR A 332 4.35 -28.03 -59.91
C THR A 332 3.56 -28.45 -61.13
N LYS A 333 2.76 -27.58 -61.71
CA LYS A 333 2.03 -27.86 -62.96
C LYS A 333 2.99 -28.07 -64.16
N ARG A 334 4.14 -27.40 -64.17
CA ARG A 334 5.15 -27.54 -65.21
C ARG A 334 6.03 -28.76 -65.10
N LEU A 335 6.35 -29.16 -63.82
CA LEU A 335 7.24 -30.29 -63.52
C LEU A 335 6.49 -31.64 -63.44
N LEU A 336 5.19 -31.63 -63.07
CA LEU A 336 4.37 -32.81 -62.83
C LEU A 336 3.01 -32.67 -63.55
N PRO A 337 2.98 -32.70 -64.91
CA PRO A 337 1.74 -32.58 -65.65
C PRO A 337 0.82 -33.75 -65.31
N GLY A 338 -0.41 -33.45 -64.92
CA GLY A 338 -1.45 -34.44 -64.56
C GLY A 338 -1.54 -34.89 -63.13
N LYS A 339 -0.70 -34.38 -62.20
CA LYS A 339 -0.77 -34.69 -60.75
C LYS A 339 -1.21 -33.51 -59.87
N VAL A 340 -1.56 -32.37 -60.46
CA VAL A 340 -2.05 -31.21 -59.71
C VAL A 340 -3.56 -31.32 -59.60
N PHE A 341 -4.12 -31.07 -58.42
CA PHE A 341 -5.55 -31.05 -58.10
C PHE A 341 -6.34 -29.96 -58.86
N ASP A 342 -6.19 -29.84 -60.14
CA ASP A 342 -7.05 -29.10 -61.06
C ASP A 342 -7.95 -30.15 -61.76
N ARG A 343 -9.11 -30.39 -61.20
CA ARG A 343 -10.18 -30.95 -62.00
C ARG A 343 -10.82 -29.83 -62.80
N PRO A 344 -10.65 -29.78 -64.11
CA PRO A 344 -11.22 -28.70 -64.92
C PRO A 344 -12.73 -28.85 -65.14
N GLU A 345 -13.40 -29.91 -64.66
CA GLU A 345 -14.70 -30.24 -65.20
C GLU A 345 -15.83 -30.45 -64.20
N ASP A 346 -15.64 -30.33 -62.90
CA ASP A 346 -16.75 -30.41 -61.95
C ASP A 346 -16.70 -29.23 -60.98
N MET A 347 -16.92 -28.02 -61.44
CA MET A 347 -17.60 -27.04 -60.61
C MET A 347 -19.04 -27.53 -60.52
N GLU A 348 -19.36 -28.34 -59.51
CA GLU A 348 -20.71 -28.38 -59.01
C GLU A 348 -21.09 -26.98 -58.59
N VAL A 349 -21.69 -26.25 -59.53
CA VAL A 349 -22.49 -25.09 -59.20
C VAL A 349 -23.51 -25.64 -58.22
N LEU A 350 -23.43 -25.30 -56.96
CA LEU A 350 -24.49 -25.48 -56.00
C LEU A 350 -25.72 -24.81 -56.60
N GLN A 351 -26.50 -25.57 -57.38
CA GLN A 351 -27.83 -25.18 -57.81
C GLN A 351 -28.69 -25.17 -56.54
N LEU A 352 -28.84 -24.01 -55.94
CA LEU A 352 -29.79 -23.72 -54.89
C LEU A 352 -31.22 -23.93 -55.36
N GLY A 353 -31.58 -25.15 -55.77
CA GLY A 353 -32.96 -25.53 -56.09
C GLY A 353 -33.65 -24.76 -57.25
N LEU A 354 -32.93 -23.80 -57.90
CA LEU A 354 -33.40 -23.07 -59.06
C LEU A 354 -33.01 -23.85 -60.29
N SER A 355 -33.56 -25.03 -60.47
CA SER A 355 -33.50 -25.74 -61.72
C SER A 355 -34.27 -24.89 -62.75
N GLY A 356 -33.62 -24.55 -63.89
CA GLY A 356 -34.24 -23.83 -64.97
C GLY A 356 -35.29 -24.62 -65.73
N LYS A 357 -36.04 -25.47 -65.06
CA LYS A 357 -37.20 -26.11 -65.60
C LYS A 357 -38.29 -25.04 -65.67
N ARG A 358 -38.66 -24.62 -66.90
CA ARG A 358 -39.83 -23.80 -67.10
C ARG A 358 -41.02 -24.47 -66.43
N ILE A 359 -41.59 -23.78 -65.41
CA ILE A 359 -42.86 -24.17 -64.77
C ILE A 359 -43.91 -24.04 -65.84
N ASP A 360 -44.44 -25.18 -66.32
CA ASP A 360 -45.60 -25.13 -67.21
C ASP A 360 -46.85 -24.90 -66.35
N PRO A 361 -47.70 -23.90 -66.67
CA PRO A 361 -48.92 -23.63 -65.94
C PRO A 361 -49.84 -24.85 -65.80
N ARG A 362 -49.64 -25.88 -66.60
CA ARG A 362 -50.41 -27.14 -66.52
C ARG A 362 -50.00 -28.09 -65.40
N ASP A 363 -48.84 -27.82 -64.75
CA ASP A 363 -48.40 -28.67 -63.62
C ASP A 363 -49.11 -28.32 -62.30
N PHE A 364 -50.03 -27.35 -62.33
CA PHE A 364 -50.82 -26.89 -61.20
C PHE A 364 -52.31 -27.19 -61.25
N TYR A 365 -52.79 -28.01 -62.18
CA TYR A 365 -54.18 -28.44 -62.27
C TYR A 365 -54.31 -29.96 -62.42
#